data_a5ad0d9263a487e54857b66156dbbb2f
#
_entry.id   a5ad0d9263a487e54857b66156dbbb2f
#
_cell.length_a   1.000
_cell.length_b   1.000
_cell.length_c   1.000
_cell.angle_alpha   90.00
_cell.angle_beta   90.00
_cell.angle_gamma   90.00
#
_symmetry.space_group_name_H-M   'P 1'
#
loop_
_entity.id
_entity.type
_entity.pdbx_description
1 polymer ?
#
loop_
_entity_poly.entity_id
_entity_poly.type
_entity_poly.pdbx_seq_one_letter_code
_entity_poly.pdbx_strand_id
1 'polypeptide(L)'
;VYITFGVHERRDAATWAQYAEKHFGPEHPLFLGGLSMGATTVLLASALELPPSVRGVIADCGFSSPEAIMRSVLRAHVKWLPAGPLLGLMDVCTRVFAGFSIKEASTLDAVSKTKRPILFIHGTADTFVPCAMSQTAYDVCASEKQLILVDGARHGYSYLVDRPRVQAALAAFLEKYTSQEAIQ
;
A
#
# COMPACT_ATOMS: atom_id res chain seq x y z
N VAL A 1 -16.87 5.79 -13.81
CA VAL A 1 -15.64 5.21 -13.20
C VAL A 1 -15.65 5.56 -11.74
N TYR A 2 -15.44 4.59 -10.85
CA TYR A 2 -15.40 4.76 -9.40
C TYR A 2 -14.00 4.48 -8.89
N ILE A 3 -13.59 5.17 -7.83
CA ILE A 3 -12.38 4.86 -7.05
C ILE A 3 -12.73 3.77 -6.06
N THR A 4 -11.96 2.67 -6.00
CA THR A 4 -12.29 1.46 -5.24
C THR A 4 -11.31 1.16 -4.10
N PHE A 5 -10.56 2.16 -3.64
CA PHE A 5 -9.63 2.06 -2.52
C PHE A 5 -8.55 0.96 -2.68
N GLY A 6 -8.08 0.76 -3.90
CA GLY A 6 -7.07 -0.24 -4.22
C GLY A 6 -7.64 -1.58 -4.71
N VAL A 7 -8.95 -1.84 -4.58
CA VAL A 7 -9.57 -3.13 -4.93
C VAL A 7 -9.43 -3.43 -6.42
N HIS A 8 -9.83 -2.52 -7.29
CA HIS A 8 -9.65 -2.67 -8.74
C HIS A 8 -8.31 -2.10 -9.19
N GLU A 9 -7.88 -0.97 -8.61
CA GLU A 9 -6.64 -0.27 -8.97
C GLU A 9 -5.39 -1.16 -8.82
N ARG A 10 -5.40 -2.20 -7.96
CA ARG A 10 -4.30 -3.18 -7.88
C ARG A 10 -4.07 -3.92 -9.20
N ARG A 11 -5.14 -4.18 -9.98
CA ARG A 11 -5.05 -4.84 -11.28
C ARG A 11 -4.50 -3.88 -12.33
N ASP A 12 -4.90 -2.62 -12.26
CA ASP A 12 -4.37 -1.57 -13.13
C ASP A 12 -2.86 -1.40 -12.89
N ALA A 13 -2.43 -1.37 -11.61
CA ALA A 13 -1.01 -1.30 -11.26
C ALA A 13 -0.21 -2.50 -11.82
N ALA A 14 -0.75 -3.73 -11.74
CA ALA A 14 -0.12 -4.91 -12.34
C ALA A 14 -0.06 -4.82 -13.87
N THR A 15 -1.13 -4.36 -14.51
CA THR A 15 -1.18 -4.15 -15.96
C THR A 15 -0.17 -3.09 -16.42
N TRP A 16 -0.05 -1.99 -15.68
CA TRP A 16 0.96 -0.97 -15.96
C TRP A 16 2.39 -1.49 -15.78
N ALA A 17 2.64 -2.35 -14.79
CA ALA A 17 3.94 -2.99 -14.63
C ALA A 17 4.28 -3.88 -15.83
N GLN A 18 3.33 -4.69 -16.31
CA GLN A 18 3.49 -5.52 -17.50
C GLN A 18 3.73 -4.68 -18.76
N TYR A 19 2.98 -3.58 -18.90
CA TYR A 19 3.17 -2.65 -20.01
C TYR A 19 4.57 -2.01 -19.96
N ALA A 20 5.02 -1.58 -18.79
CA ALA A 20 6.33 -0.96 -18.62
C ALA A 20 7.47 -1.95 -18.96
N GLU A 21 7.40 -3.20 -18.47
CA GLU A 21 8.38 -4.22 -18.85
C GLU A 21 8.40 -4.47 -20.35
N LYS A 22 7.23 -4.59 -20.97
CA LYS A 22 7.13 -4.79 -22.44
C LYS A 22 7.69 -3.61 -23.24
N HIS A 23 7.54 -2.38 -22.72
CA HIS A 23 7.94 -1.16 -23.41
C HIS A 23 9.43 -0.81 -23.22
N PHE A 24 9.95 -1.00 -22.02
CA PHE A 24 11.33 -0.62 -21.66
C PHE A 24 12.31 -1.79 -21.70
N GLY A 25 11.84 -3.04 -21.67
CA GLY A 25 12.64 -4.25 -21.61
C GLY A 25 12.69 -4.87 -20.20
N PRO A 26 12.81 -6.21 -20.12
CA PRO A 26 12.83 -6.94 -18.86
C PRO A 26 14.09 -6.71 -18.04
N GLU A 27 15.16 -6.18 -18.64
CA GLU A 27 16.43 -5.83 -17.99
C GLU A 27 16.33 -4.57 -17.13
N HIS A 28 15.28 -3.74 -17.33
CA HIS A 28 15.08 -2.52 -16.57
C HIS A 28 14.31 -2.79 -15.27
N PRO A 29 14.93 -2.58 -14.09
CA PRO A 29 14.26 -2.80 -12.82
C PRO A 29 13.12 -1.82 -12.61
N LEU A 30 11.96 -2.35 -12.27
CA LEU A 30 10.77 -1.58 -11.93
C LEU A 30 10.51 -1.61 -10.42
N PHE A 31 10.03 -0.51 -9.88
CA PHE A 31 9.56 -0.42 -8.51
C PHE A 31 8.14 0.16 -8.48
N LEU A 32 7.26 -0.48 -7.74
CA LEU A 32 5.90 0.03 -7.55
C LEU A 32 5.89 0.94 -6.32
N GLY A 33 5.69 2.23 -6.53
CA GLY A 33 5.64 3.23 -5.45
C GLY A 33 4.24 3.81 -5.27
N GLY A 34 3.84 4.07 -4.02
CA GLY A 34 2.56 4.69 -3.74
C GLY A 34 2.50 5.40 -2.40
N LEU A 35 1.60 6.39 -2.32
CA LEU A 35 1.28 7.17 -1.12
C LEU A 35 -0.19 6.92 -0.75
N SER A 36 -0.50 6.71 0.54
CA SER A 36 -1.86 6.58 1.06
C SER A 36 -2.65 5.47 0.32
N MET A 37 -3.70 5.80 -0.39
CA MET A 37 -4.45 4.85 -1.22
C MET A 37 -3.55 4.22 -2.31
N GLY A 38 -2.62 4.97 -2.88
CA GLY A 38 -1.62 4.44 -3.82
C GLY A 38 -0.69 3.42 -3.16
N ALA A 39 -0.27 3.65 -1.91
CA ALA A 39 0.50 2.68 -1.13
C ALA A 39 -0.28 1.39 -0.92
N THR A 40 -1.54 1.49 -0.52
CA THR A 40 -2.44 0.34 -0.39
C THR A 40 -2.60 -0.40 -1.71
N THR A 41 -2.77 0.33 -2.81
CA THR A 41 -2.87 -0.24 -4.17
C THR A 41 -1.65 -1.07 -4.53
N VAL A 42 -0.43 -0.55 -4.34
CA VAL A 42 0.79 -1.28 -4.69
C VAL A 42 1.07 -2.45 -3.73
N LEU A 43 0.69 -2.32 -2.44
CA LEU A 43 0.74 -3.44 -1.50
C LEU A 43 -0.21 -4.57 -1.91
N LEU A 44 -1.43 -4.25 -2.30
CA LEU A 44 -2.39 -5.24 -2.83
C LEU A 44 -1.92 -5.86 -4.15
N ALA A 45 -1.32 -5.05 -5.02
CA ALA A 45 -0.76 -5.53 -6.29
C ALA A 45 0.43 -6.47 -6.08
N SER A 46 1.19 -6.34 -4.99
CA SER A 46 2.36 -7.17 -4.70
C SER A 46 2.07 -8.66 -4.57
N ALA A 47 0.81 -9.02 -4.29
CA ALA A 47 0.35 -10.41 -4.21
C ALA A 47 -0.21 -10.94 -5.54
N LEU A 48 -0.28 -10.09 -6.57
CA LEU A 48 -0.69 -10.49 -7.91
C LEU A 48 0.53 -11.01 -8.71
N GLU A 49 0.25 -11.59 -9.86
CA GLU A 49 1.29 -11.96 -10.81
C GLU A 49 1.89 -10.70 -11.44
N LEU A 50 3.09 -10.35 -10.98
CA LEU A 50 3.86 -9.20 -11.45
C LEU A 50 5.03 -9.68 -12.32
N PRO A 51 5.42 -8.90 -13.34
CA PRO A 51 6.56 -9.24 -14.18
C PRO A 51 7.86 -9.31 -13.36
N PRO A 52 8.84 -10.15 -13.78
CA PRO A 52 10.11 -10.33 -13.07
C PRO A 52 10.90 -9.03 -12.89
N SER A 53 10.74 -8.06 -13.78
CA SER A 53 11.39 -6.74 -13.66
C SER A 53 10.93 -5.93 -12.46
N VAL A 54 9.76 -6.22 -11.87
CA VAL A 54 9.33 -5.58 -10.61
C VAL A 54 10.19 -6.10 -9.46
N ARG A 55 11.10 -5.27 -8.97
CA ARG A 55 12.11 -5.62 -7.97
C ARG A 55 11.70 -5.32 -6.54
N GLY A 56 10.73 -4.44 -6.34
CA GLY A 56 10.27 -4.09 -5.00
C GLY A 56 9.08 -3.15 -5.00
N VAL A 57 8.54 -2.95 -3.79
CA VAL A 57 7.38 -2.10 -3.52
C VAL A 57 7.75 -1.07 -2.47
N ILE A 58 7.34 0.18 -2.66
CA ILE A 58 7.55 1.30 -1.75
C ILE A 58 6.19 1.85 -1.37
N ALA A 59 5.83 1.77 -0.09
CA ALA A 59 4.51 2.10 0.41
C ALA A 59 4.59 3.13 1.55
N ASP A 60 4.18 4.38 1.29
CA ASP A 60 4.12 5.42 2.32
C ASP A 60 2.67 5.60 2.78
N CYS A 61 2.46 5.51 4.09
CA CYS A 61 1.20 5.67 4.83
C CYS A 61 -0.01 4.89 4.26
N GLY A 62 0.21 3.64 3.82
CA GLY A 62 -0.85 2.75 3.36
C GLY A 62 -1.76 2.25 4.49
N PHE A 63 -2.99 1.89 4.17
CA PHE A 63 -3.94 1.33 5.13
C PHE A 63 -4.15 -0.18 4.94
N SER A 64 -4.64 -0.85 5.98
CA SER A 64 -4.76 -2.33 6.02
C SER A 64 -5.91 -2.88 5.19
N SER A 65 -6.99 -2.11 4.99
CA SER A 65 -8.11 -2.45 4.09
C SER A 65 -9.03 -1.24 3.89
N PRO A 66 -9.87 -1.22 2.82
CA PRO A 66 -10.91 -0.19 2.66
C PRO A 66 -11.84 -0.10 3.88
N GLU A 67 -12.30 -1.24 4.42
CA GLU A 67 -13.13 -1.26 5.62
C GLU A 67 -12.40 -0.64 6.83
N ALA A 68 -11.12 -0.97 7.03
CA ALA A 68 -10.37 -0.50 8.18
C ALA A 68 -10.16 1.02 8.17
N ILE A 69 -9.82 1.61 7.02
CA ILE A 69 -9.67 3.06 6.91
C ILE A 69 -11.02 3.77 7.08
N MET A 70 -12.09 3.28 6.47
CA MET A 70 -13.44 3.85 6.64
C MET A 70 -13.88 3.77 8.10
N ARG A 71 -13.63 2.66 8.78
CA ARG A 71 -13.88 2.49 10.21
C ARG A 71 -13.09 3.50 11.06
N SER A 72 -11.82 3.73 10.73
CA SER A 72 -10.96 4.70 11.42
C SER A 72 -11.54 6.11 11.28
N VAL A 73 -11.87 6.53 10.06
CA VAL A 73 -12.45 7.85 9.76
C VAL A 73 -13.80 8.04 10.46
N LEU A 74 -14.68 7.04 10.41
CA LEU A 74 -15.98 7.10 11.10
C LEU A 74 -15.81 7.28 12.62
N ARG A 75 -14.92 6.53 13.25
CA ARG A 75 -14.64 6.64 14.68
C ARG A 75 -14.07 8.01 15.08
N ALA A 76 -13.26 8.62 14.20
CA ALA A 76 -12.71 9.95 14.44
C ALA A 76 -13.76 11.06 14.38
N HIS A 77 -14.74 10.97 13.46
CA HIS A 77 -15.67 12.05 13.16
C HIS A 77 -17.08 11.82 13.70
N VAL A 78 -17.52 10.57 13.84
CA VAL A 78 -18.91 10.22 14.21
C VAL A 78 -18.89 9.25 15.41
N LYS A 79 -18.37 9.71 16.54
CA LYS A 79 -18.14 8.88 17.74
C LYS A 79 -19.40 8.27 18.36
N TRP A 80 -20.55 8.89 18.15
CA TRP A 80 -21.85 8.47 18.72
C TRP A 80 -22.57 7.41 17.89
N LEU A 81 -22.15 7.18 16.64
CA LEU A 81 -22.81 6.23 15.75
C LEU A 81 -22.05 4.89 15.74
N PRO A 82 -22.73 3.74 15.91
CA PRO A 82 -22.08 2.44 15.79
C PRO A 82 -21.56 2.22 14.37
N ALA A 83 -20.24 2.06 14.22
CA ALA A 83 -19.61 1.97 12.91
C ALA A 83 -20.04 0.72 12.11
N GLY A 84 -20.41 -0.39 12.80
CA GLY A 84 -20.75 -1.66 12.14
C GLY A 84 -21.92 -1.56 11.15
N PRO A 85 -23.12 -1.12 11.58
CA PRO A 85 -24.26 -0.98 10.67
C PRO A 85 -24.00 -0.02 9.51
N LEU A 86 -23.29 1.09 9.77
CA LEU A 86 -22.96 2.06 8.72
C LEU A 86 -22.00 1.50 7.69
N LEU A 87 -20.96 0.78 8.12
CA LEU A 87 -20.04 0.08 7.21
C LEU A 87 -20.77 -1.02 6.43
N GLY A 88 -21.72 -1.71 7.04
CA GLY A 88 -22.57 -2.68 6.34
C GLY A 88 -23.38 -2.03 5.23
N LEU A 89 -24.01 -0.88 5.50
CA LEU A 89 -24.72 -0.11 4.49
C LEU A 89 -23.78 0.39 3.38
N MET A 90 -22.61 0.92 3.73
CA MET A 90 -21.61 1.34 2.77
C MET A 90 -21.16 0.17 1.87
N ASP A 91 -20.95 -1.03 2.43
CA ASP A 91 -20.60 -2.22 1.67
C ASP A 91 -21.68 -2.61 0.65
N VAL A 92 -22.95 -2.53 1.04
CA VAL A 92 -24.07 -2.75 0.13
C VAL A 92 -24.08 -1.70 -0.99
N CYS A 93 -23.93 -0.42 -0.64
CA CYS A 93 -23.89 0.66 -1.64
C CYS A 93 -22.71 0.50 -2.61
N THR A 94 -21.50 0.18 -2.13
CA THR A 94 -20.35 -0.01 -3.01
C THR A 94 -20.52 -1.21 -3.93
N ARG A 95 -21.14 -2.29 -3.47
CA ARG A 95 -21.47 -3.45 -4.33
C ARG A 95 -22.47 -3.11 -5.41
N VAL A 96 -23.55 -2.41 -5.06
CA VAL A 96 -24.63 -2.09 -5.99
C VAL A 96 -24.22 -1.05 -7.02
N PHE A 97 -23.55 0.03 -6.60
CA PHE A 97 -23.26 1.18 -7.47
C PHE A 97 -21.87 1.15 -8.08
N ALA A 98 -20.89 0.56 -7.39
CA ALA A 98 -19.48 0.59 -7.81
C ALA A 98 -18.90 -0.79 -8.13
N GLY A 99 -19.64 -1.86 -7.89
CA GLY A 99 -19.26 -3.23 -8.27
C GLY A 99 -18.13 -3.84 -7.44
N PHE A 100 -17.88 -3.34 -6.21
CA PHE A 100 -16.86 -3.90 -5.31
C PHE A 100 -17.33 -3.92 -3.85
N SER A 101 -16.72 -4.77 -3.03
CA SER A 101 -16.93 -4.81 -1.60
C SER A 101 -15.77 -4.14 -0.86
N ILE A 102 -16.06 -3.34 0.17
CA ILE A 102 -15.03 -2.76 1.05
C ILE A 102 -14.26 -3.83 1.84
N LYS A 103 -14.77 -5.07 1.87
CA LYS A 103 -14.18 -6.23 2.53
C LYS A 103 -13.39 -7.15 1.58
N GLU A 104 -13.40 -6.86 0.28
CA GLU A 104 -12.84 -7.73 -0.75
C GLU A 104 -11.32 -7.78 -0.75
N ALA A 105 -10.67 -6.74 -0.25
CA ALA A 105 -9.23 -6.64 -0.27
C ALA A 105 -8.66 -6.36 1.13
N SER A 106 -7.62 -7.09 1.49
CA SER A 106 -6.84 -6.93 2.71
C SER A 106 -5.37 -6.80 2.36
N THR A 107 -4.78 -5.67 2.74
CA THR A 107 -3.33 -5.47 2.60
C THR A 107 -2.56 -6.49 3.42
N LEU A 108 -3.06 -6.84 4.61
CA LEU A 108 -2.41 -7.83 5.47
C LEU A 108 -2.35 -9.21 4.81
N ASP A 109 -3.45 -9.64 4.18
CA ASP A 109 -3.48 -10.89 3.42
C ASP A 109 -2.58 -10.83 2.18
N ALA A 110 -2.51 -9.71 1.49
CA ALA A 110 -1.64 -9.53 0.34
C ALA A 110 -0.16 -9.60 0.72
N VAL A 111 0.27 -8.83 1.72
CA VAL A 111 1.70 -8.81 2.12
C VAL A 111 2.16 -10.10 2.79
N SER A 112 1.24 -10.88 3.37
CA SER A 112 1.56 -12.22 3.90
C SER A 112 1.87 -13.26 2.82
N LYS A 113 1.55 -12.96 1.56
CA LYS A 113 1.73 -13.86 0.40
C LYS A 113 2.75 -13.32 -0.61
N THR A 114 3.13 -12.05 -0.50
CA THR A 114 4.04 -11.43 -1.45
C THR A 114 5.43 -12.04 -1.40
N LYS A 115 6.07 -12.12 -2.55
CA LYS A 115 7.50 -12.44 -2.70
C LYS A 115 8.36 -11.20 -2.94
N ARG A 116 7.74 -10.04 -3.18
CA ARG A 116 8.44 -8.80 -3.52
C ARG A 116 8.90 -8.09 -2.25
N PRO A 117 10.17 -7.64 -2.18
CA PRO A 117 10.64 -6.83 -1.06
C PRO A 117 9.80 -5.57 -0.90
N ILE A 118 9.56 -5.16 0.35
CA ILE A 118 8.73 -3.99 0.63
C ILE A 118 9.46 -3.01 1.55
N LEU A 119 9.50 -1.74 1.14
CA LEU A 119 9.83 -0.61 2.00
C LEU A 119 8.53 0.06 2.46
N PHE A 120 8.22 -0.06 3.74
CA PHE A 120 7.14 0.66 4.39
C PHE A 120 7.67 1.97 4.97
N ILE A 121 6.94 3.07 4.76
CA ILE A 121 7.22 4.38 5.33
C ILE A 121 5.94 4.89 5.98
N HIS A 122 6.02 5.51 7.18
CA HIS A 122 4.84 6.08 7.83
C HIS A 122 5.22 7.15 8.85
N GLY A 123 4.42 8.20 8.93
CA GLY A 123 4.56 9.23 9.95
C GLY A 123 3.90 8.82 11.27
N THR A 124 4.59 9.01 12.41
CA THR A 124 4.05 8.60 13.72
C THR A 124 2.88 9.47 14.19
N ALA A 125 2.75 10.71 13.69
CA ALA A 125 1.67 11.62 14.00
C ALA A 125 0.53 11.62 12.93
N ASP A 126 0.44 10.55 12.12
CA ASP A 126 -0.63 10.39 11.16
C ASP A 126 -1.96 10.09 11.88
N THR A 127 -2.86 11.07 11.84
CA THR A 127 -4.19 10.98 12.45
C THR A 127 -5.26 10.52 11.47
N PHE A 128 -4.95 10.45 10.18
CA PHE A 128 -5.88 10.01 9.14
C PHE A 128 -5.75 8.50 8.90
N VAL A 129 -4.55 8.01 8.60
CA VAL A 129 -4.23 6.59 8.55
C VAL A 129 -3.38 6.24 9.76
N PRO A 130 -3.90 5.53 10.77
CA PRO A 130 -3.11 5.18 11.95
C PRO A 130 -1.82 4.43 11.58
N CYS A 131 -0.69 4.91 12.08
CA CYS A 131 0.64 4.32 11.86
C CYS A 131 0.69 2.81 12.18
N ALA A 132 -0.10 2.37 13.15
CA ALA A 132 -0.25 0.95 13.49
C ALA A 132 -0.69 0.07 12.31
N MET A 133 -1.35 0.63 11.28
CA MET A 133 -1.74 -0.14 10.10
C MET A 133 -0.53 -0.59 9.28
N SER A 134 0.46 0.28 9.08
CA SER A 134 1.73 -0.09 8.43
C SER A 134 2.59 -0.99 9.30
N GLN A 135 2.60 -0.80 10.63
CA GLN A 135 3.31 -1.69 11.55
C GLN A 135 2.75 -3.11 11.49
N THR A 136 1.42 -3.27 11.54
CA THR A 136 0.78 -4.58 11.41
C THR A 136 1.05 -5.22 10.05
N ALA A 137 1.02 -4.44 8.96
CA ALA A 137 1.35 -4.94 7.63
C ALA A 137 2.82 -5.39 7.54
N TYR A 138 3.73 -4.62 8.13
CA TYR A 138 5.12 -5.01 8.24
C TYR A 138 5.29 -6.30 9.02
N ASP A 139 4.65 -6.47 10.17
CA ASP A 139 4.80 -7.65 11.03
C ASP A 139 4.41 -8.94 10.30
N VAL A 140 3.31 -8.93 9.54
CA VAL A 140 2.80 -10.10 8.81
C VAL A 140 3.39 -10.29 7.42
N CYS A 141 4.18 -9.34 6.92
CA CYS A 141 4.76 -9.43 5.58
C CYS A 141 5.74 -10.60 5.47
N ALA A 142 5.55 -11.45 4.46
CA ALA A 142 6.33 -12.68 4.27
C ALA A 142 7.67 -12.48 3.57
N SER A 143 7.81 -11.39 2.81
CA SER A 143 9.04 -11.09 2.06
C SER A 143 10.06 -10.29 2.87
N GLU A 144 11.23 -10.05 2.28
CA GLU A 144 12.17 -9.06 2.82
C GLU A 144 11.48 -7.70 2.96
N LYS A 145 11.70 -7.05 4.11
CA LYS A 145 10.93 -5.86 4.49
C LYS A 145 11.75 -4.89 5.28
N GLN A 146 11.45 -3.61 5.12
CA GLN A 146 12.00 -2.53 5.92
C GLN A 146 10.87 -1.59 6.34
N LEU A 147 10.92 -1.04 7.54
CA LEU A 147 9.96 -0.06 8.05
C LEU A 147 10.69 1.20 8.52
N ILE A 148 10.28 2.34 7.99
CA ILE A 148 10.74 3.67 8.39
C ILE A 148 9.58 4.41 9.04
N LEU A 149 9.68 4.61 10.33
CA LEU A 149 8.75 5.47 11.07
C LEU A 149 9.38 6.86 11.23
N VAL A 150 8.70 7.88 10.72
CA VAL A 150 9.15 9.28 10.79
C VAL A 150 8.41 9.97 11.91
N ASP A 151 9.18 10.32 12.97
CA ASP A 151 8.59 10.92 14.16
C ASP A 151 7.97 12.29 13.87
N GLY A 152 6.77 12.53 14.42
CA GLY A 152 6.03 13.77 14.26
C GLY A 152 5.46 14.02 12.85
N ALA A 153 5.74 13.17 11.86
CA ALA A 153 5.20 13.35 10.52
C ALA A 153 3.70 12.98 10.48
N ARG A 154 2.92 13.85 9.85
CA ARG A 154 1.49 13.65 9.55
C ARG A 154 1.30 12.82 8.28
N HIS A 155 0.05 12.60 7.90
CA HIS A 155 -0.33 11.83 6.71
C HIS A 155 0.33 12.33 5.43
N GLY A 156 1.17 11.49 4.81
CA GLY A 156 1.87 11.83 3.57
C GLY A 156 3.03 12.83 3.71
N TYR A 157 3.42 13.20 4.93
CA TYR A 157 4.47 14.18 5.17
C TYR A 157 5.82 13.57 5.59
N SER A 158 5.96 12.24 5.59
CA SER A 158 7.18 11.55 6.02
C SER A 158 8.43 12.09 5.32
N TYR A 159 8.40 12.24 4.00
CA TYR A 159 9.51 12.79 3.22
C TYR A 159 9.81 14.26 3.53
N LEU A 160 8.81 15.06 3.85
CA LEU A 160 9.00 16.50 4.13
C LEU A 160 9.56 16.75 5.53
N VAL A 161 9.22 15.89 6.51
CA VAL A 161 9.64 16.03 7.92
C VAL A 161 11.07 15.54 8.12
N ASP A 162 11.42 14.39 7.54
CA ASP A 162 12.78 13.83 7.65
C ASP A 162 13.30 13.38 6.29
N ARG A 163 13.53 14.38 5.43
CA ARG A 163 14.00 14.14 4.07
C ARG A 163 15.30 13.34 4.00
N PRO A 164 16.34 13.65 4.79
CA PRO A 164 17.60 12.91 4.70
C PRO A 164 17.43 11.41 4.99
N ARG A 165 16.67 11.08 6.04
CA ARG A 165 16.42 9.69 6.45
C ARG A 165 15.60 8.92 5.42
N VAL A 166 14.52 9.54 4.92
CA VAL A 166 13.66 8.89 3.91
C VAL A 166 14.41 8.73 2.59
N GLN A 167 15.18 9.73 2.14
CA GLN A 167 16.03 9.63 0.94
C GLN A 167 17.07 8.53 1.08
N ALA A 168 17.77 8.44 2.22
CA ALA A 168 18.77 7.41 2.44
C ALA A 168 18.14 6.00 2.40
N ALA A 169 16.97 5.82 3.02
CA ALA A 169 16.26 4.55 2.99
C ALA A 169 15.79 4.16 1.57
N LEU A 170 15.25 5.13 0.83
CA LEU A 170 14.85 4.93 -0.58
C LEU A 170 16.06 4.56 -1.45
N ALA A 171 17.16 5.31 -1.33
CA ALA A 171 18.38 5.04 -2.09
C ALA A 171 18.93 3.65 -1.81
N ALA A 172 19.07 3.29 -0.52
CA ALA A 172 19.56 1.97 -0.11
C ALA A 172 18.66 0.83 -0.61
N PHE A 173 17.32 1.01 -0.54
CA PHE A 173 16.37 0.04 -1.04
C PHE A 173 16.46 -0.14 -2.56
N LEU A 174 16.48 0.96 -3.29
CA LEU A 174 16.61 0.94 -4.75
C LEU A 174 17.93 0.31 -5.18
N GLU A 175 19.07 0.72 -4.59
CA GLU A 175 20.39 0.18 -4.89
C GLU A 175 20.46 -1.33 -4.64
N LYS A 176 19.97 -1.78 -3.47
CA LYS A 176 19.97 -3.20 -3.10
C LYS A 176 19.24 -4.07 -4.12
N TYR A 177 18.06 -3.66 -4.55
CA TYR A 177 17.21 -4.50 -5.41
C TYR A 177 17.34 -4.20 -6.91
N THR A 178 18.03 -3.14 -7.31
CA THR A 178 18.43 -2.90 -8.71
C THR A 178 19.52 -3.87 -9.14
N SER A 179 20.49 -4.15 -8.26
CA SER A 179 21.66 -5.02 -8.56
C SER A 179 21.39 -6.52 -8.37
N GLN A 180 20.26 -6.91 -7.77
CA GLN A 180 19.90 -8.33 -7.61
C GLN A 180 19.33 -8.91 -8.91
N GLU A 181 19.62 -10.19 -9.19
CA GLU A 181 18.97 -10.94 -10.26
C GLU A 181 17.44 -11.01 -10.02
N ALA A 182 16.67 -11.22 -11.12
CA ALA A 182 15.21 -11.27 -11.04
C ALA A 182 14.74 -12.27 -9.99
N ILE A 183 13.82 -11.84 -9.14
CA ILE A 183 13.18 -12.73 -8.15
C ILE A 183 12.31 -13.74 -8.93
N GLN A 184 12.73 -15.00 -8.91
CA GLN A 184 12.01 -16.11 -9.55
C GLN A 184 10.73 -16.49 -8.81
#